data_3534f164b273107d51781f4c5f83b504
#
_entry.id   3534f164b273107d51781f4c5f83b504
#
_cell.length_a   1.000
_cell.length_b   1.000
_cell.length_c   1.000
_cell.angle_alpha   90.00
_cell.angle_beta   90.00
_cell.angle_gamma   90.00
#
_symmetry.space_group_name_H-M   'P 1'
#
loop_
_entity.id
_entity.type
_entity.pdbx_description
1 polymer ?
#
loop_
_entity_poly.entity_id
_entity_poly.type
_entity_poly.pdbx_seq_one_letter_code
_entity_poly.pdbx_strand_id
1 'polypeptide(L)'
;SFNTYKSYWKHTKYFIQYIKEHHPECTTLKSARKYVNEWLQARADQGLSAWTVQLEAKAMGKLYGISPDDENYFKPPKRNREDIKRSRGDRVRDRHFSKTNNDELIKFCKGTGLRRSELAELRGKDLVTRAQIEAEISSLESRPTAELTPADVKRLGMLQDARLFQG
;
A
#
# COMPACT_ATOMS: atom_id res chain seq x y z
N SER A 1 8.27 2.96 -5.75
CA SER A 1 8.58 1.60 -5.28
C SER A 1 8.75 0.67 -6.47
N PHE A 2 9.67 -0.28 -6.36
CA PHE A 2 9.97 -1.26 -7.42
C PHE A 2 8.75 -2.10 -7.83
N ASN A 3 7.90 -2.45 -6.86
CA ASN A 3 6.67 -3.18 -7.11
C ASN A 3 5.65 -2.37 -7.92
N THR A 4 5.58 -1.07 -7.71
CA THR A 4 4.74 -0.17 -8.50
C THR A 4 5.21 -0.11 -9.94
N TYR A 5 6.54 -0.02 -10.16
CA TYR A 5 7.13 -0.05 -11.50
C TYR A 5 6.80 -1.35 -12.23
N LYS A 6 7.01 -2.51 -11.60
CA LYS A 6 6.67 -3.83 -12.18
C LYS A 6 5.19 -3.91 -12.56
N SER A 7 4.31 -3.41 -11.70
CA SER A 7 2.87 -3.38 -11.95
C SER A 7 2.53 -2.53 -13.18
N TYR A 8 3.04 -1.31 -13.25
CA TYR A 8 2.79 -0.41 -14.39
C TYR A 8 3.34 -0.97 -15.69
N TRP A 9 4.55 -1.56 -15.65
CA TRP A 9 5.14 -2.21 -16.81
C TRP A 9 4.28 -3.37 -17.33
N LYS A 10 3.73 -4.18 -16.44
CA LYS A 10 2.80 -5.27 -16.80
C LYS A 10 1.56 -4.74 -17.53
N HIS A 11 0.92 -3.70 -17.01
CA HIS A 11 -0.28 -3.12 -17.62
C HIS A 11 0.03 -2.40 -18.93
N THR A 12 1.20 -1.78 -19.06
CA THR A 12 1.67 -1.21 -20.33
C THR A 12 1.80 -2.28 -21.42
N LYS A 13 2.32 -3.47 -21.08
CA LYS A 13 2.39 -4.60 -22.04
C LYS A 13 1.00 -5.02 -22.52
N TYR A 14 0.01 -5.07 -21.63
CA TYR A 14 -1.36 -5.42 -22.02
C TYR A 14 -1.96 -4.40 -23.00
N PHE A 15 -1.71 -3.11 -22.77
CA PHE A 15 -2.12 -2.09 -23.72
C PHE A 15 -1.43 -2.23 -25.06
N ILE A 16 -0.12 -2.43 -25.10
CA ILE A 16 0.62 -2.62 -26.35
C ILE A 16 0.11 -3.84 -27.11
N GLN A 17 -0.20 -4.92 -26.40
CA GLN A 17 -0.77 -6.12 -27.02
C GLN A 17 -2.14 -5.83 -27.63
N TYR A 18 -3.02 -5.13 -26.90
CA TYR A 18 -4.33 -4.70 -27.40
C TYR A 18 -4.19 -3.87 -28.69
N ILE A 19 -3.26 -2.91 -28.72
CA ILE A 19 -3.02 -2.10 -29.92
C ILE A 19 -2.57 -2.97 -31.10
N LYS A 20 -1.70 -3.94 -30.89
CA LYS A 20 -1.26 -4.85 -31.96
C LYS A 20 -2.40 -5.71 -32.53
N GLU A 21 -3.35 -6.09 -31.68
CA GLU A 21 -4.46 -6.96 -32.06
C GLU A 21 -5.61 -6.18 -32.74
N HIS A 22 -5.91 -4.98 -32.26
CA HIS A 22 -7.09 -4.22 -32.71
C HIS A 22 -6.77 -3.03 -33.61
N HIS A 23 -5.53 -2.50 -33.53
CA HIS A 23 -5.07 -1.30 -34.24
C HIS A 23 -3.68 -1.51 -34.84
N PRO A 24 -3.50 -2.52 -35.74
CA PRO A 24 -2.18 -2.85 -36.30
C PRO A 24 -1.57 -1.70 -37.13
N GLU A 25 -2.36 -0.74 -37.55
CA GLU A 25 -1.91 0.49 -38.23
C GLU A 25 -1.12 1.42 -37.28
N CYS A 26 -1.26 1.24 -35.95
CA CYS A 26 -0.56 2.05 -34.97
C CYS A 26 0.87 1.53 -34.73
N THR A 27 1.84 2.16 -35.34
CA THR A 27 3.26 1.78 -35.23
C THR A 27 4.02 2.49 -34.10
N THR A 28 3.44 3.55 -33.52
CA THR A 28 4.09 4.36 -32.48
C THR A 28 3.21 4.50 -31.23
N LEU A 29 3.84 4.64 -30.07
CA LEU A 29 3.12 4.94 -28.83
C LEU A 29 2.32 6.24 -28.90
N LYS A 30 2.84 7.24 -29.61
CA LYS A 30 2.16 8.52 -29.79
C LYS A 30 0.82 8.35 -30.53
N SER A 31 0.78 7.57 -31.60
CA SER A 31 -0.47 7.29 -32.35
C SER A 31 -1.43 6.42 -31.55
N ALA A 32 -0.93 5.53 -30.70
CA ALA A 32 -1.72 4.66 -29.86
C ALA A 32 -2.46 5.38 -28.72
N ARG A 33 -2.00 6.57 -28.30
CA ARG A 33 -2.58 7.33 -27.17
C ARG A 33 -4.10 7.52 -27.29
N LYS A 34 -4.62 7.79 -28.48
CA LYS A 34 -6.05 8.03 -28.74
C LYS A 34 -6.92 6.83 -28.38
N TYR A 35 -6.37 5.63 -28.37
CA TYR A 35 -7.10 4.39 -28.08
C TYR A 35 -7.04 3.96 -26.60
N VAL A 36 -6.39 4.74 -25.72
CA VAL A 36 -6.29 4.38 -24.29
C VAL A 36 -7.68 4.28 -23.64
N ASN A 37 -8.57 5.24 -23.89
CA ASN A 37 -9.92 5.19 -23.30
C ASN A 37 -10.76 4.04 -23.85
N GLU A 38 -10.62 3.72 -25.13
CA GLU A 38 -11.25 2.55 -25.75
C GLU A 38 -10.77 1.25 -25.08
N TRP A 39 -9.47 1.11 -24.91
CA TRP A 39 -8.90 -0.04 -24.22
C TRP A 39 -9.39 -0.15 -22.78
N LEU A 40 -9.42 0.96 -22.02
CA LEU A 40 -9.92 0.98 -20.64
C LEU A 40 -11.40 0.54 -20.57
N GLN A 41 -12.21 0.96 -21.55
CA GLN A 41 -13.60 0.53 -21.64
C GLN A 41 -13.68 -0.98 -21.96
N ALA A 42 -12.93 -1.46 -22.94
CA ALA A 42 -12.87 -2.88 -23.27
C ALA A 42 -12.46 -3.74 -22.07
N ARG A 43 -11.54 -3.25 -21.22
CA ARG A 43 -11.14 -3.92 -19.98
C ARG A 43 -12.27 -3.97 -18.94
N ALA A 44 -13.06 -2.90 -18.86
CA ALA A 44 -14.25 -2.86 -18.00
C ALA A 44 -15.34 -3.84 -18.51
N ASP A 45 -15.58 -3.88 -19.81
CA ASP A 45 -16.56 -4.76 -20.46
C ASP A 45 -16.17 -6.25 -20.30
N GLN A 46 -14.88 -6.56 -20.21
CA GLN A 46 -14.35 -7.88 -19.84
C GLN A 46 -14.64 -8.27 -18.38
N GLY A 47 -15.28 -7.39 -17.60
CA GLY A 47 -15.61 -7.63 -16.18
C GLY A 47 -14.46 -7.44 -15.21
N LEU A 48 -13.38 -6.75 -15.60
CA LEU A 48 -12.32 -6.41 -14.66
C LEU A 48 -12.84 -5.41 -13.62
N SER A 49 -12.31 -5.54 -12.39
CA SER A 49 -12.71 -4.61 -11.33
C SER A 49 -12.35 -3.17 -11.69
N ALA A 50 -13.21 -2.22 -11.35
CA ALA A 50 -12.94 -0.79 -11.56
C ALA A 50 -11.60 -0.34 -10.91
N TRP A 51 -11.16 -1.00 -9.84
CA TRP A 51 -9.85 -0.78 -9.25
C TRP A 51 -8.71 -1.17 -10.21
N THR A 52 -8.83 -2.30 -10.89
CA THR A 52 -7.84 -2.75 -11.87
C THR A 52 -7.78 -1.78 -13.05
N VAL A 53 -8.94 -1.37 -13.56
CA VAL A 53 -9.01 -0.43 -14.70
C VAL A 53 -8.46 0.95 -14.30
N GLN A 54 -8.70 1.42 -13.07
CA GLN A 54 -8.07 2.65 -12.58
C GLN A 54 -6.55 2.52 -12.43
N LEU A 55 -6.05 1.35 -12.03
CA LEU A 55 -4.60 1.09 -11.98
C LEU A 55 -4.00 1.12 -13.40
N GLU A 56 -4.70 0.55 -14.36
CA GLU A 56 -4.34 0.59 -15.79
C GLU A 56 -4.31 2.03 -16.33
N ALA A 57 -5.30 2.84 -15.99
CA ALA A 57 -5.30 4.28 -16.34
C ALA A 57 -4.11 5.01 -15.72
N LYS A 58 -3.74 4.73 -14.46
CA LYS A 58 -2.55 5.29 -13.81
C LYS A 58 -1.25 4.85 -14.50
N ALA A 59 -1.18 3.59 -14.95
CA ALA A 59 -0.04 3.10 -15.72
C ALA A 59 0.10 3.86 -17.06
N MET A 60 -1.02 4.10 -17.75
CA MET A 60 -1.04 4.90 -18.99
C MET A 60 -0.68 6.37 -18.72
N GLY A 61 -1.18 6.96 -17.63
CA GLY A 61 -0.77 8.31 -17.21
C GLY A 61 0.75 8.43 -17.05
N LYS A 62 1.39 7.43 -16.42
CA LYS A 62 2.86 7.39 -16.31
C LYS A 62 3.56 7.16 -17.64
N LEU A 63 3.01 6.32 -18.52
CA LEU A 63 3.58 6.08 -19.86
C LEU A 63 3.59 7.35 -20.72
N TYR A 64 2.52 8.13 -20.64
CA TYR A 64 2.32 9.34 -21.47
C TYR A 64 2.70 10.64 -20.75
N GLY A 65 3.16 10.59 -19.51
CA GLY A 65 3.55 11.77 -18.72
C GLY A 65 2.36 12.67 -18.35
N ILE A 66 1.14 12.11 -18.19
CA ILE A 66 -0.08 12.86 -17.90
C ILE A 66 -0.44 12.66 -16.43
N SER A 67 -0.67 13.76 -15.69
CA SER A 67 -1.14 13.71 -14.30
C SER A 67 -2.63 13.36 -14.23
N PRO A 68 -3.08 12.69 -13.15
CA PRO A 68 -4.52 12.48 -12.90
C PRO A 68 -5.34 13.78 -12.80
N ASP A 69 -4.71 14.89 -12.47
CA ASP A 69 -5.36 16.20 -12.33
C ASP A 69 -5.41 16.99 -13.66
N ASP A 70 -4.84 16.43 -14.73
CA ASP A 70 -4.83 17.04 -16.07
C ASP A 70 -6.20 16.83 -16.75
N GLU A 71 -6.72 17.87 -17.40
CA GLU A 71 -7.98 17.78 -18.17
C GLU A 71 -7.94 16.72 -19.27
N ASN A 72 -6.76 16.44 -19.81
CA ASN A 72 -6.52 15.42 -20.83
C ASN A 72 -6.24 14.03 -20.24
N TYR A 73 -6.47 13.83 -18.93
CA TYR A 73 -6.30 12.53 -18.31
C TYR A 73 -7.33 11.52 -18.83
N PHE A 74 -6.93 10.26 -18.82
CA PHE A 74 -7.79 9.15 -19.27
C PHE A 74 -9.02 9.00 -18.38
N LYS A 75 -10.13 8.58 -18.96
CA LYS A 75 -11.43 8.44 -18.29
C LYS A 75 -11.73 6.97 -17.94
N PRO A 76 -11.13 6.41 -16.87
CA PRO A 76 -11.50 5.08 -16.43
C PRO A 76 -12.94 5.08 -15.89
N PRO A 77 -13.66 3.94 -15.98
CA PRO A 77 -14.99 3.82 -15.43
C PRO A 77 -15.01 4.14 -13.94
N LYS A 78 -16.10 4.76 -13.48
CA LYS A 78 -16.28 5.10 -12.06
C LYS A 78 -16.33 3.82 -11.23
N ARG A 79 -15.70 3.88 -10.05
CA ARG A 79 -15.75 2.80 -9.08
C ARG A 79 -16.96 2.96 -8.21
N ASN A 80 -17.96 2.09 -8.38
CA ASN A 80 -19.09 2.01 -7.47
C ASN A 80 -18.76 1.05 -6.31
N ARG A 81 -19.25 1.39 -5.12
CA ARG A 81 -19.01 0.58 -3.92
C ARG A 81 -19.66 -0.81 -4.02
N GLU A 82 -20.78 -0.88 -4.74
CA GLU A 82 -21.58 -2.07 -4.97
C GLU A 82 -20.86 -3.10 -5.85
N ASP A 83 -20.02 -2.62 -6.78
CA ASP A 83 -19.23 -3.47 -7.69
C ASP A 83 -18.00 -4.12 -7.02
N ILE A 84 -17.74 -3.83 -5.75
CA ILE A 84 -16.59 -4.37 -5.03
C ILE A 84 -16.88 -5.81 -4.60
N LYS A 85 -16.69 -6.75 -5.52
CA LYS A 85 -16.65 -8.17 -5.18
C LYS A 85 -15.33 -8.46 -4.47
N ARG A 86 -15.39 -8.94 -3.24
CA ARG A 86 -14.18 -9.41 -2.54
C ARG A 86 -13.71 -10.68 -3.26
N SER A 87 -12.53 -10.60 -3.86
CA SER A 87 -11.91 -11.74 -4.58
C SER A 87 -11.48 -12.88 -3.65
N ARG A 88 -11.52 -12.65 -2.35
CA ARG A 88 -11.26 -13.69 -1.35
C ARG A 88 -12.57 -14.39 -1.07
N GLY A 89 -12.64 -15.70 -1.37
CA GLY A 89 -13.72 -16.57 -0.93
C GLY A 89 -13.95 -16.50 0.58
N ASP A 90 -14.92 -17.24 1.06
CA ASP A 90 -15.21 -17.31 2.49
C ASP A 90 -13.93 -17.58 3.28
N ARG A 91 -13.78 -16.86 4.40
CA ARG A 91 -12.62 -17.04 5.27
C ARG A 91 -12.61 -18.47 5.75
N VAL A 92 -11.56 -19.21 5.42
CA VAL A 92 -11.29 -20.48 6.07
C VAL A 92 -11.17 -20.19 7.58
N ARG A 93 -12.14 -20.63 8.35
CA ARG A 93 -12.09 -20.56 9.81
C ARG A 93 -11.20 -21.69 10.28
N ASP A 94 -10.14 -21.35 10.98
CA ASP A 94 -9.40 -22.34 11.75
C ASP A 94 -10.33 -22.91 12.82
N ARG A 95 -10.67 -24.21 12.70
CA ARG A 95 -11.57 -24.90 13.63
C ARG A 95 -10.97 -25.02 15.03
N HIS A 96 -9.66 -24.93 15.14
CA HIS A 96 -8.91 -25.02 16.40
C HIS A 96 -8.62 -23.63 17.01
N PHE A 97 -9.01 -22.55 16.33
CA PHE A 97 -8.80 -21.19 16.83
C PHE A 97 -9.75 -20.91 18.01
N SER A 98 -9.19 -20.85 19.20
CA SER A 98 -9.89 -20.39 20.40
C SER A 98 -9.70 -18.90 20.60
N LYS A 99 -10.80 -18.14 20.53
CA LYS A 99 -10.77 -16.69 20.77
C LYS A 99 -10.31 -16.37 22.21
N THR A 100 -10.74 -17.16 23.17
CA THR A 100 -10.39 -17.00 24.58
C THR A 100 -8.89 -17.20 24.81
N ASN A 101 -8.32 -18.26 24.23
CA ASN A 101 -6.89 -18.56 24.40
C ASN A 101 -5.98 -17.55 23.67
N ASN A 102 -6.52 -16.81 22.70
CA ASN A 102 -5.78 -15.82 21.90
C ASN A 102 -6.22 -14.38 22.19
N ASP A 103 -6.94 -14.12 23.28
CA ASP A 103 -7.52 -12.79 23.56
C ASP A 103 -6.44 -11.72 23.70
N GLU A 104 -5.35 -12.00 24.39
CA GLU A 104 -4.21 -11.08 24.53
C GLU A 104 -3.55 -10.76 23.17
N LEU A 105 -3.35 -11.76 22.33
CA LEU A 105 -2.83 -11.57 20.98
C LEU A 105 -3.80 -10.74 20.11
N ILE A 106 -5.11 -10.97 20.25
CA ILE A 106 -6.13 -10.21 19.53
C ILE A 106 -6.13 -8.75 19.99
N LYS A 107 -6.04 -8.49 21.31
CA LYS A 107 -5.94 -7.13 21.86
C LYS A 107 -4.68 -6.43 21.35
N PHE A 108 -3.53 -7.10 21.42
CA PHE A 108 -2.27 -6.60 20.89
C PHE A 108 -2.39 -6.23 19.40
N CYS A 109 -2.90 -7.12 18.55
CA CYS A 109 -3.07 -6.86 17.12
C CYS A 109 -4.03 -5.71 16.82
N LYS A 110 -5.09 -5.55 17.63
CA LYS A 110 -6.06 -4.45 17.51
C LYS A 110 -5.45 -3.11 17.95
N GLY A 111 -4.70 -3.13 19.06
CA GLY A 111 -4.09 -1.93 19.62
C GLY A 111 -2.94 -1.40 18.76
N THR A 112 -2.12 -2.28 18.21
CA THR A 112 -0.95 -1.87 17.42
C THR A 112 -1.26 -1.52 15.98
N GLY A 113 -2.36 -2.04 15.40
CA GLY A 113 -2.69 -1.85 13.99
C GLY A 113 -1.68 -2.44 13.01
N LEU A 114 -0.75 -3.27 13.47
CA LEU A 114 0.30 -3.88 12.64
C LEU A 114 -0.28 -4.75 11.53
N ARG A 115 0.34 -4.71 10.37
CA ARG A 115 0.00 -5.59 9.25
C ARG A 115 0.48 -7.01 9.54
N ARG A 116 -0.15 -7.99 8.89
CA ARG A 116 0.21 -9.40 9.05
C ARG A 116 1.70 -9.69 8.79
N SER A 117 2.31 -9.04 7.81
CA SER A 117 3.74 -9.17 7.51
C SER A 117 4.61 -8.61 8.64
N GLU A 118 4.23 -7.46 9.19
CA GLU A 118 4.93 -6.80 10.30
C GLU A 118 4.83 -7.66 11.58
N LEU A 119 3.65 -8.25 11.84
CA LEU A 119 3.46 -9.19 12.96
C LEU A 119 4.31 -10.45 12.81
N ALA A 120 4.47 -10.97 11.59
CA ALA A 120 5.26 -12.17 11.35
C ALA A 120 6.77 -11.94 11.55
N GLU A 121 7.23 -10.70 11.39
CA GLU A 121 8.62 -10.29 11.57
C GLU A 121 8.93 -9.82 13.00
N LEU A 122 7.89 -9.55 13.81
CA LEU A 122 8.02 -9.06 15.17
C LEU A 122 8.72 -10.10 16.07
N ARG A 123 9.74 -9.66 16.79
CA ARG A 123 10.51 -10.48 17.74
C ARG A 123 10.34 -9.93 19.14
N GLY A 124 10.56 -10.77 20.15
CA GLY A 124 10.47 -10.36 21.57
C GLY A 124 11.38 -9.15 21.89
N LYS A 125 12.54 -9.02 21.23
CA LYS A 125 13.45 -7.88 21.39
C LYS A 125 12.89 -6.55 20.86
N ASP A 126 11.88 -6.61 19.99
CA ASP A 126 11.24 -5.41 19.41
C ASP A 126 10.11 -4.89 20.33
N LEU A 127 9.80 -5.64 21.39
CA LEU A 127 8.82 -5.28 22.40
C LEU A 127 9.55 -4.69 23.60
N VAL A 128 9.25 -3.43 23.90
CA VAL A 128 9.75 -2.74 25.08
C VAL A 128 8.58 -2.43 26.02
N THR A 129 8.79 -2.65 27.31
CA THR A 129 7.82 -2.26 28.32
C THR A 129 7.85 -0.76 28.58
N ARG A 130 6.75 -0.19 29.09
CA ARG A 130 6.71 1.21 29.51
C ARG A 130 7.82 1.55 30.50
N ALA A 131 8.07 0.68 31.46
CA ALA A 131 9.13 0.86 32.44
C ALA A 131 10.53 0.96 31.78
N GLN A 132 10.78 0.16 30.76
CA GLN A 132 12.03 0.24 29.98
C GLN A 132 12.13 1.55 29.19
N ILE A 133 11.05 2.01 28.60
CA ILE A 133 10.99 3.30 27.89
C ILE A 133 11.30 4.45 28.88
N GLU A 134 10.64 4.47 30.03
CA GLU A 134 10.84 5.49 31.06
C GLU A 134 12.26 5.47 31.63
N ALA A 135 12.83 4.30 31.85
CA ALA A 135 14.20 4.15 32.31
C ALA A 135 15.21 4.66 31.25
N GLU A 136 14.99 4.36 29.98
CA GLU A 136 15.84 4.82 28.88
C GLU A 136 15.74 6.36 28.70
N ILE A 137 14.53 6.94 28.77
CA ILE A 137 14.30 8.39 28.77
C ILE A 137 15.09 9.03 29.93
N SER A 138 14.90 8.57 31.16
CA SER A 138 15.57 9.10 32.33
C SER A 138 17.09 9.01 32.20
N SER A 139 17.62 7.93 31.66
CA SER A 139 19.04 7.76 31.40
C SER A 139 19.59 8.76 30.39
N LEU A 140 18.85 9.02 29.32
CA LEU A 140 19.24 9.98 28.28
C LEU A 140 19.12 11.44 28.77
N GLU A 141 18.08 11.76 29.51
CA GLU A 141 17.85 13.10 30.07
C GLU A 141 18.83 13.47 31.19
N SER A 142 19.38 12.46 31.91
CA SER A 142 20.39 12.69 32.95
C SER A 142 21.80 13.00 32.38
N ARG A 143 22.05 12.77 31.10
CA ARG A 143 23.32 13.07 30.45
C ARG A 143 23.42 14.56 30.10
N PRO A 144 24.58 15.18 30.28
CA PRO A 144 24.80 16.55 29.80
C PRO A 144 24.54 16.66 28.30
N THR A 145 23.87 17.71 27.88
CA THR A 145 23.50 17.93 26.45
C THR A 145 24.71 17.88 25.51
N ALA A 146 25.88 18.28 26.00
CA ALA A 146 27.13 18.23 25.24
C ALA A 146 27.64 16.80 24.95
N GLU A 147 27.19 15.81 25.71
CA GLU A 147 27.59 14.39 25.58
C GLU A 147 26.58 13.57 24.75
N LEU A 148 25.41 14.15 24.43
CA LEU A 148 24.41 13.49 23.61
C LEU A 148 24.80 13.50 22.14
N THR A 149 24.86 12.32 21.54
CA THR A 149 25.04 12.20 20.09
C THR A 149 23.75 12.57 19.33
N PRO A 150 23.83 12.95 18.05
CA PRO A 150 22.63 13.17 17.23
C PRO A 150 21.67 11.94 17.20
N ALA A 151 22.23 10.73 17.34
CA ALA A 151 21.46 9.50 17.43
C ALA A 151 20.67 9.42 18.75
N ASP A 152 21.30 9.83 19.87
CA ASP A 152 20.65 9.85 21.20
C ASP A 152 19.51 10.88 21.22
N VAL A 153 19.70 12.06 20.65
CA VAL A 153 18.66 13.09 20.55
C VAL A 153 17.47 12.59 19.75
N LYS A 154 17.73 11.95 18.59
CA LYS A 154 16.69 11.34 17.77
C LYS A 154 15.96 10.21 18.54
N ARG A 155 16.71 9.36 19.23
CA ARG A 155 16.17 8.26 20.05
C ARG A 155 15.29 8.80 21.17
N LEU A 156 15.74 9.82 21.88
CA LEU A 156 14.97 10.47 22.96
C LEU A 156 13.62 11.00 22.45
N GLY A 157 13.62 11.70 21.31
CA GLY A 157 12.36 12.16 20.68
C GLY A 157 11.41 11.02 20.38
N MET A 158 11.90 9.92 19.79
CA MET A 158 11.07 8.75 19.48
C MET A 158 10.49 8.08 20.74
N LEU A 159 11.26 8.03 21.84
CA LEU A 159 10.81 7.46 23.11
C LEU A 159 9.79 8.35 23.81
N GLN A 160 9.96 9.66 23.76
CA GLN A 160 9.00 10.63 24.30
C GLN A 160 7.67 10.58 23.54
N ASP A 161 7.70 10.46 22.21
CA ASP A 161 6.51 10.25 21.39
C ASP A 161 5.80 8.93 21.75
N ALA A 162 6.55 7.83 21.91
CA ALA A 162 6.02 6.53 22.31
C ALA A 162 5.36 6.56 23.70
N ARG A 163 5.89 7.37 24.63
CA ARG A 163 5.31 7.57 25.97
C ARG A 163 3.94 8.24 25.92
N LEU A 164 3.73 9.14 24.95
CA LEU A 164 2.47 9.87 24.76
C LEU A 164 1.36 9.00 24.14
N PHE A 165 1.71 7.90 23.47
CA PHE A 165 0.75 6.92 22.97
C PHE A 165 0.18 6.12 24.15
N GLN A 166 -0.84 6.69 24.79
CA GLN A 166 -1.72 5.96 25.69
C GLN A 166 -2.81 5.31 24.83
N GLY A 167 -2.75 3.97 24.72
CA GLY A 167 -3.84 3.20 24.15
C GLY A 167 -5.06 3.18 25.06
#